data_ae3a5e8c65ab213c0bda08c86dc51809
#
_entry.id   ae3a5e8c65ab213c0bda08c86dc51809
#
_cell.length_a   1.000
_cell.length_b   1.000
_cell.length_c   1.000
_cell.angle_alpha   90.00
_cell.angle_beta   90.00
_cell.angle_gamma   90.00
#
_symmetry.space_group_name_H-M   'P 1'
#
loop_
_entity.id
_entity.type
_entity.pdbx_description
1 polymer ?
#
loop_
_entity_poly.entity_id
_entity_poly.type
_entity_poly.pdbx_seq_one_letter_code
_entity_poly.pdbx_strand_id
1 'polypeptide(L)'
;GIMLVWDVILLHRYFPHTSLGAFTFLKWIDAFLPLALSGLFMNIGMFSHLVIMWFSDIKVHVHGLFYGAPWHDVPALLAFMTALMTTVNFVVSVEVNFYPKYRNHYSLYNDKGTIKDILQSEKEMLDTLKTEIFYTSLKQLLFTAACIALGGYLLDLLPLGFNEIMRGYFRTL
;
A
#
# COMPACT_ATOMS: atom_id res chain seq x y z
N GLY A 1 -6.72 12.46 -21.27
CA GLY A 1 -5.96 13.08 -22.37
C GLY A 1 -5.02 14.18 -21.91
N ILE A 2 -5.52 15.27 -21.30
CA ILE A 2 -4.72 16.47 -20.98
C ILE A 2 -3.62 16.17 -19.94
N MET A 3 -3.91 15.38 -18.91
CA MET A 3 -2.91 14.99 -17.91
C MET A 3 -1.75 14.22 -18.52
N LEU A 4 -2.02 13.26 -19.37
CA LEU A 4 -0.99 12.45 -20.02
C LEU A 4 -0.05 13.30 -20.91
N VAL A 5 -0.62 14.29 -21.61
CA VAL A 5 0.18 15.26 -22.40
C VAL A 5 1.04 16.12 -21.47
N TRP A 6 0.50 16.57 -20.35
CA TRP A 6 1.24 17.35 -19.36
C TRP A 6 2.38 16.54 -18.73
N ASP A 7 2.12 15.29 -18.37
CA ASP A 7 3.16 14.37 -17.83
C ASP A 7 4.30 14.16 -18.83
N VAL A 8 3.97 13.95 -20.13
CA VAL A 8 5.00 13.82 -21.17
C VAL A 8 5.82 15.09 -21.33
N ILE A 9 5.18 16.27 -21.28
CA ILE A 9 5.88 17.57 -21.35
C ILE A 9 6.82 17.73 -20.12
N LEU A 10 6.34 17.40 -18.92
CA LEU A 10 7.15 17.47 -17.70
C LEU A 10 8.32 16.49 -17.75
N LEU A 11 8.09 15.25 -18.17
CA LEU A 11 9.15 14.26 -18.35
C LEU A 11 10.21 14.75 -19.33
N HIS A 12 9.81 15.30 -20.47
CA HIS A 12 10.75 15.80 -21.47
C HIS A 12 11.52 17.04 -21.00
N ARG A 13 10.90 17.89 -20.20
CA ARG A 13 11.51 19.12 -19.68
C ARG A 13 12.47 18.87 -18.51
N TYR A 14 12.12 17.95 -17.59
CA TYR A 14 12.91 17.73 -16.37
C TYR A 14 13.90 16.56 -16.49
N PHE A 15 13.69 15.66 -17.44
CA PHE A 15 14.59 14.53 -17.72
C PHE A 15 15.08 14.60 -19.18
N PRO A 16 15.95 15.58 -19.51
CA PRO A 16 16.49 15.68 -20.86
C PRO A 16 17.33 14.45 -21.15
N HIS A 17 17.10 13.88 -22.31
CA HIS A 17 17.73 12.74 -22.96
C HIS A 17 18.89 12.09 -22.24
N THR A 18 18.63 11.03 -21.53
CA THR A 18 19.64 10.12 -21.02
C THR A 18 20.11 9.22 -22.16
N SER A 19 21.42 9.25 -22.40
CA SER A 19 22.11 8.26 -23.22
C SER A 19 21.73 6.83 -22.81
N LEU A 20 21.64 5.92 -23.75
CA LEU A 20 21.69 4.44 -23.77
C LEU A 20 21.52 3.60 -22.47
N GLY A 21 21.21 4.21 -21.34
CA GLY A 21 21.07 3.56 -20.01
C GLY A 21 19.66 3.61 -19.41
N ALA A 22 18.63 4.03 -20.17
CA ALA A 22 17.27 4.22 -19.65
C ALA A 22 16.67 2.98 -18.97
N PHE A 23 17.12 1.77 -19.33
CA PHE A 23 16.68 0.51 -18.77
C PHE A 23 17.68 -0.16 -17.81
N THR A 24 18.74 0.54 -17.41
CA THR A 24 19.72 -0.03 -16.45
C THR A 24 19.09 -0.35 -15.09
N PHE A 25 17.98 0.30 -14.73
CA PHE A 25 17.24 -0.02 -13.52
C PHE A 25 16.65 -1.44 -13.55
N LEU A 26 16.43 -2.05 -14.72
CA LEU A 26 15.97 -3.44 -14.83
C LEU A 26 16.96 -4.45 -14.27
N LYS A 27 18.25 -4.10 -14.20
CA LYS A 27 19.28 -4.93 -13.56
C LYS A 27 19.01 -5.11 -12.04
N TRP A 28 18.27 -4.19 -11.43
CA TRP A 28 17.85 -4.31 -10.04
C TRP A 28 16.84 -5.44 -9.84
N ILE A 29 16.03 -5.73 -10.85
CA ILE A 29 15.08 -6.85 -10.80
C ILE A 29 15.84 -8.16 -10.68
N ASP A 30 16.94 -8.34 -11.43
CA ASP A 30 17.78 -9.56 -11.34
C ASP A 30 18.45 -9.67 -9.95
N ALA A 31 18.95 -8.55 -9.41
CA ALA A 31 19.62 -8.52 -8.10
C ALA A 31 18.64 -8.74 -6.93
N PHE A 32 17.39 -8.25 -7.05
CA PHE A 32 16.38 -8.27 -5.99
C PHE A 32 15.09 -8.97 -6.44
N LEU A 33 15.22 -10.03 -7.24
CA LEU A 33 14.07 -10.78 -7.79
C LEU A 33 13.04 -11.20 -6.72
N PRO A 34 13.42 -11.73 -5.54
CA PRO A 34 12.44 -12.08 -4.51
C PRO A 34 11.62 -10.88 -4.02
N LEU A 35 12.25 -9.72 -3.90
CA LEU A 35 11.57 -8.49 -3.49
C LEU A 35 10.62 -7.97 -4.57
N ALA A 36 11.06 -7.98 -5.83
CA ALA A 36 10.24 -7.60 -6.98
C ALA A 36 9.02 -8.52 -7.14
N LEU A 37 9.21 -9.84 -7.01
CA LEU A 37 8.12 -10.82 -7.05
C LEU A 37 7.16 -10.66 -5.86
N SER A 38 7.67 -10.41 -4.66
CA SER A 38 6.83 -10.16 -3.49
C SER A 38 5.91 -8.95 -3.71
N GLY A 39 6.44 -7.84 -4.22
CA GLY A 39 5.65 -6.66 -4.56
C GLY A 39 4.62 -6.93 -5.67
N LEU A 40 5.01 -7.68 -6.71
CA LEU A 40 4.12 -8.07 -7.80
C LEU A 40 2.96 -8.94 -7.29
N PHE A 41 3.25 -10.00 -6.54
CA PHE A 41 2.22 -10.90 -6.02
C PHE A 41 1.32 -10.22 -4.99
N MET A 42 1.85 -9.32 -4.18
CA MET A 42 1.04 -8.52 -3.26
C MET A 42 0.03 -7.65 -4.03
N ASN A 43 0.45 -6.98 -5.10
CA ASN A 43 -0.44 -6.16 -5.93
C ASN A 43 -1.47 -7.03 -6.67
N ILE A 44 -1.05 -8.17 -7.24
CA ILE A 44 -1.97 -9.11 -7.88
C ILE A 44 -3.00 -9.60 -6.85
N GLY A 45 -2.59 -10.00 -5.65
CA GLY A 45 -3.49 -10.42 -4.59
C GLY A 45 -4.49 -9.34 -4.19
N MET A 46 -4.02 -8.10 -4.07
CA MET A 46 -4.84 -6.96 -3.67
C MET A 46 -5.91 -6.59 -4.72
N PHE A 47 -5.58 -6.68 -6.02
CA PHE A 47 -6.48 -6.21 -7.10
C PHE A 47 -7.15 -7.32 -7.90
N SER A 48 -6.76 -8.59 -7.72
CA SER A 48 -7.32 -9.71 -8.49
C SER A 48 -8.83 -9.86 -8.30
N HIS A 49 -9.34 -9.62 -7.09
CA HIS A 49 -10.77 -9.71 -6.83
C HIS A 49 -11.59 -8.69 -7.65
N LEU A 50 -11.09 -7.48 -7.88
CA LEU A 50 -11.75 -6.49 -8.75
C LEU A 50 -11.81 -7.00 -10.19
N VAL A 51 -10.69 -7.52 -10.69
CA VAL A 51 -10.61 -8.05 -12.07
C VAL A 51 -11.55 -9.24 -12.25
N ILE A 52 -11.59 -10.17 -11.27
CA ILE A 52 -12.47 -11.33 -11.31
C ILE A 52 -13.96 -10.90 -11.35
N MET A 53 -14.33 -9.89 -10.57
CA MET A 53 -15.71 -9.39 -10.54
C MET A 53 -16.14 -8.73 -11.86
N TRP A 54 -15.24 -8.17 -12.63
CA TRP A 54 -15.55 -7.64 -13.98
C TRP A 54 -15.90 -8.73 -15.00
N PHE A 55 -15.55 -9.99 -14.74
CA PHE A 55 -15.94 -11.14 -15.56
C PHE A 55 -17.17 -11.89 -14.99
N SER A 56 -17.70 -11.48 -13.83
CA SER A 56 -18.87 -12.10 -13.21
C SER A 56 -20.20 -11.63 -13.82
N ASP A 57 -21.29 -12.31 -13.47
CA ASP A 57 -22.64 -11.95 -13.93
C ASP A 57 -23.17 -10.64 -13.33
N ILE A 58 -22.56 -10.14 -12.25
CA ILE A 58 -22.90 -8.86 -11.63
C ILE A 58 -22.23 -7.65 -12.30
N LYS A 59 -21.47 -7.88 -13.35
CA LYS A 59 -20.82 -6.79 -14.11
C LYS A 59 -21.86 -5.89 -14.75
N VAL A 60 -21.55 -4.60 -14.76
CA VAL A 60 -22.32 -3.58 -15.49
C VAL A 60 -21.42 -2.99 -16.56
N HIS A 61 -21.93 -2.91 -17.76
CA HIS A 61 -21.23 -2.23 -18.85
C HIS A 61 -21.32 -0.72 -18.65
N VAL A 62 -20.20 -0.06 -18.51
CA VAL A 62 -20.13 1.39 -18.27
C VAL A 62 -20.07 2.14 -19.59
N HIS A 63 -18.99 1.96 -20.36
CA HIS A 63 -18.84 2.55 -21.68
C HIS A 63 -17.68 1.90 -22.46
N GLY A 64 -17.89 1.59 -23.72
CA GLY A 64 -16.86 0.98 -24.59
C GLY A 64 -16.39 -0.38 -24.08
N LEU A 65 -15.12 -0.49 -23.71
CA LEU A 65 -14.54 -1.71 -23.15
C LEU A 65 -14.53 -1.74 -21.61
N PHE A 66 -15.08 -0.70 -20.96
CA PHE A 66 -15.06 -0.59 -19.51
C PHE A 66 -16.27 -1.27 -18.89
N TYR A 67 -15.98 -2.20 -17.99
CA TYR A 67 -16.94 -2.88 -17.14
C TYR A 67 -16.65 -2.49 -15.69
N GLY A 68 -17.66 -2.53 -14.85
CA GLY A 68 -17.56 -2.35 -13.41
C GLY A 68 -18.53 -3.28 -12.70
N ALA A 69 -18.31 -3.49 -11.43
CA ALA A 69 -19.23 -4.23 -10.56
C ALA A 69 -19.57 -3.36 -9.34
N PRO A 70 -20.45 -2.34 -9.48
CA PRO A 70 -20.70 -1.35 -8.43
C PRO A 70 -21.09 -1.97 -7.08
N TRP A 71 -21.78 -3.10 -7.11
CA TRP A 71 -22.23 -3.83 -5.92
C TRP A 71 -21.06 -4.41 -5.11
N HIS A 72 -19.93 -4.66 -5.75
CA HIS A 72 -18.69 -5.11 -5.14
C HIS A 72 -17.67 -3.99 -5.02
N ASP A 73 -17.50 -3.16 -6.06
CA ASP A 73 -16.42 -2.16 -6.15
C ASP A 73 -16.57 -1.05 -5.11
N VAL A 74 -17.83 -0.65 -4.80
CA VAL A 74 -18.09 0.38 -3.77
C VAL A 74 -17.76 -0.13 -2.36
N PRO A 75 -18.23 -1.31 -1.91
CA PRO A 75 -17.79 -1.90 -0.65
C PRO A 75 -16.28 -2.13 -0.59
N ALA A 76 -15.66 -2.59 -1.69
CA ALA A 76 -14.23 -2.79 -1.77
C ALA A 76 -13.44 -1.49 -1.55
N LEU A 77 -13.88 -0.39 -2.17
CA LEU A 77 -13.27 0.93 -1.95
C LEU A 77 -13.32 1.34 -0.48
N LEU A 78 -14.45 1.14 0.19
CA LEU A 78 -14.59 1.44 1.61
C LEU A 78 -13.69 0.55 2.49
N ALA A 79 -13.60 -0.74 2.15
CA ALA A 79 -12.68 -1.65 2.83
C ALA A 79 -11.21 -1.21 2.65
N PHE A 80 -10.80 -0.80 1.45
CA PHE A 80 -9.47 -0.23 1.23
C PHE A 80 -9.22 1.05 2.03
N MET A 81 -10.23 1.90 2.23
CA MET A 81 -10.07 3.10 3.04
C MET A 81 -9.75 2.76 4.50
N THR A 82 -10.23 1.63 5.03
CA THR A 82 -9.85 1.19 6.37
C THR A 82 -8.36 0.84 6.47
N ALA A 83 -7.81 0.19 5.44
CA ALA A 83 -6.38 -0.14 5.37
C ALA A 83 -5.50 1.11 5.18
N LEU A 84 -6.00 2.13 4.50
CA LEU A 84 -5.26 3.37 4.23
C LEU A 84 -4.92 4.12 5.53
N MET A 85 -5.83 4.15 6.50
CA MET A 85 -5.58 4.74 7.83
C MET A 85 -4.39 4.09 8.53
N THR A 86 -4.27 2.76 8.43
CA THR A 86 -3.14 2.03 9.01
C THR A 86 -1.85 2.28 8.26
N THR A 87 -1.91 2.35 6.94
CA THR A 87 -0.74 2.67 6.11
C THR A 87 -0.17 4.03 6.50
N VAL A 88 -1.02 5.05 6.66
CA VAL A 88 -0.59 6.39 7.12
C VAL A 88 0.02 6.31 8.52
N ASN A 89 -0.62 5.63 9.47
CA ASN A 89 -0.07 5.46 10.80
C ASN A 89 1.29 4.74 10.79
N PHE A 90 1.45 3.71 9.96
CA PHE A 90 2.71 2.99 9.81
C PHE A 90 3.81 3.89 9.25
N VAL A 91 3.53 4.64 8.18
CA VAL A 91 4.51 5.57 7.58
C VAL A 91 4.95 6.61 8.62
N VAL A 92 4.02 7.23 9.34
CA VAL A 92 4.34 8.19 10.40
C VAL A 92 5.19 7.54 11.49
N SER A 93 4.86 6.33 11.91
CA SER A 93 5.58 5.58 12.93
C SER A 93 7.02 5.26 12.50
N VAL A 94 7.20 4.83 11.25
CA VAL A 94 8.52 4.56 10.66
C VAL A 94 9.34 5.84 10.59
N GLU A 95 8.78 6.96 10.15
CA GLU A 95 9.51 8.24 10.06
C GLU A 95 9.90 8.77 11.45
N VAL A 96 9.03 8.68 12.43
CA VAL A 96 9.26 9.28 13.76
C VAL A 96 10.15 8.39 14.64
N ASN A 97 9.92 7.07 14.64
CA ASN A 97 10.55 6.16 15.59
C ASN A 97 11.69 5.33 14.99
N PHE A 98 11.50 4.81 13.77
CA PHE A 98 12.49 3.94 13.15
C PHE A 98 13.59 4.72 12.43
N TYR A 99 13.24 5.74 11.64
CA TYR A 99 14.20 6.48 10.83
C TYR A 99 15.35 7.11 11.64
N PRO A 100 15.16 7.70 12.83
CA PRO A 100 16.27 8.18 13.65
C PRO A 100 17.24 7.08 14.05
N LYS A 101 16.74 5.87 14.38
CA LYS A 101 17.59 4.72 14.73
C LYS A 101 18.37 4.20 13.54
N TYR A 102 17.70 4.10 12.39
CA TYR A 102 18.32 3.77 11.11
C TYR A 102 19.45 4.77 10.75
N ARG A 103 19.17 6.08 10.83
CA ARG A 103 20.15 7.12 10.57
C ARG A 103 21.36 7.04 11.52
N ASN A 104 21.12 6.80 12.79
CA ASN A 104 22.18 6.62 13.78
C ASN A 104 23.06 5.40 13.47
N HIS A 105 22.45 4.27 13.12
CA HIS A 105 23.19 3.07 12.72
C HIS A 105 24.09 3.33 11.51
N TYR A 106 23.56 3.98 10.47
CA TYR A 106 24.34 4.32 9.28
C TYR A 106 25.45 5.34 9.52
N SER A 107 25.23 6.33 10.43
CA SER A 107 26.30 7.29 10.77
C SER A 107 27.45 6.59 11.49
N LEU A 108 27.17 5.69 12.44
CA LEU A 108 28.19 4.90 13.11
C LEU A 108 28.98 4.01 12.15
N TYR A 109 28.32 3.45 11.15
CA TYR A 109 28.96 2.63 10.12
C TYR A 109 29.91 3.46 9.23
N ASN A 110 29.50 4.68 8.84
CA ASN A 110 30.27 5.55 7.95
C ASN A 110 31.34 6.37 8.70
N ASP A 111 31.07 6.79 9.94
CA ASP A 111 31.89 7.72 10.72
C ASP A 111 32.84 7.02 11.73
N LYS A 112 33.15 5.75 11.51
CA LYS A 112 34.12 4.97 12.30
C LYS A 112 33.65 4.70 13.76
N GLY A 113 32.39 4.34 13.95
CA GLY A 113 31.93 3.77 15.22
C GLY A 113 32.69 2.48 15.56
N THR A 114 32.75 2.13 16.86
CA THR A 114 33.32 0.83 17.25
C THR A 114 32.38 -0.32 16.80
N ILE A 115 32.96 -1.52 16.59
CA ILE A 115 32.14 -2.71 16.23
C ILE A 115 31.03 -2.93 17.25
N LYS A 116 31.30 -2.68 18.52
CA LYS A 116 30.30 -2.83 19.60
C LYS A 116 29.16 -1.83 19.44
N ASP A 117 29.45 -0.58 19.10
CA ASP A 117 28.43 0.46 18.92
C ASP A 117 27.56 0.16 17.68
N ILE A 118 28.17 -0.34 16.60
CA ILE A 118 27.46 -0.74 15.39
C ILE A 118 26.50 -1.89 15.67
N LEU A 119 26.93 -2.95 16.33
CA LEU A 119 26.09 -4.09 16.69
C LEU A 119 24.95 -3.71 17.65
N GLN A 120 25.24 -2.82 18.60
CA GLN A 120 24.21 -2.33 19.52
C GLN A 120 23.19 -1.48 18.78
N SER A 121 23.60 -0.58 17.91
CA SER A 121 22.70 0.28 17.11
C SER A 121 21.85 -0.54 16.14
N GLU A 122 22.40 -1.60 15.54
CA GLU A 122 21.66 -2.55 14.71
C GLU A 122 20.55 -3.23 15.51
N LYS A 123 20.87 -3.73 16.69
CA LYS A 123 19.88 -4.35 17.57
C LYS A 123 18.77 -3.38 17.96
N GLU A 124 19.11 -2.17 18.38
CA GLU A 124 18.13 -1.13 18.71
C GLU A 124 17.23 -0.77 17.52
N MET A 125 17.78 -0.68 16.32
CA MET A 125 17.04 -0.43 15.09
C MET A 125 16.05 -1.56 14.80
N LEU A 126 16.50 -2.82 14.87
CA LEU A 126 15.66 -3.99 14.62
C LEU A 126 14.58 -4.17 15.69
N ASP A 127 14.89 -3.93 16.95
CA ASP A 127 13.92 -4.02 18.06
C ASP A 127 12.85 -2.92 17.92
N THR A 128 13.24 -1.71 17.54
CA THR A 128 12.30 -0.62 17.21
C THR A 128 11.39 -1.03 16.07
N LEU A 129 11.94 -1.54 14.97
CA LEU A 129 11.15 -1.97 13.81
C LEU A 129 10.13 -3.06 14.17
N LYS A 130 10.56 -4.09 14.91
CA LYS A 130 9.65 -5.16 15.38
C LYS A 130 8.53 -4.62 16.25
N THR A 131 8.86 -3.71 17.15
CA THR A 131 7.91 -3.06 18.06
C THR A 131 6.87 -2.25 17.27
N GLU A 132 7.31 -1.46 16.30
CA GLU A 132 6.41 -0.63 15.47
C GLU A 132 5.51 -1.49 14.58
N ILE A 133 6.04 -2.56 13.98
CA ILE A 133 5.24 -3.52 13.20
C ILE A 133 4.18 -4.17 14.11
N PHE A 134 4.56 -4.62 15.30
CA PHE A 134 3.63 -5.25 16.24
C PHE A 134 2.50 -4.30 16.66
N TYR A 135 2.83 -3.08 17.09
CA TYR A 135 1.82 -2.09 17.48
C TYR A 135 0.92 -1.67 16.31
N THR A 136 1.49 -1.51 15.13
CA THR A 136 0.69 -1.18 13.93
C THR A 136 -0.26 -2.31 13.58
N SER A 137 0.21 -3.56 13.62
CA SER A 137 -0.63 -4.74 13.39
C SER A 137 -1.75 -4.87 14.41
N LEU A 138 -1.46 -4.61 15.70
CA LEU A 138 -2.47 -4.62 16.75
C LEU A 138 -3.52 -3.52 16.56
N LYS A 139 -3.09 -2.30 16.23
CA LYS A 139 -4.00 -1.18 15.94
C LYS A 139 -4.89 -1.51 14.74
N GLN A 140 -4.33 -2.10 13.67
CA GLN A 140 -5.10 -2.52 12.51
C GLN A 140 -6.14 -3.57 12.87
N LEU A 141 -5.75 -4.58 13.62
CA LEU A 141 -6.67 -5.65 14.03
C LEU A 141 -7.85 -5.09 14.82
N LEU A 142 -7.58 -4.21 15.80
CA LEU A 142 -8.63 -3.57 16.58
C LEU A 142 -9.52 -2.66 15.73
N PHE A 143 -8.93 -1.89 14.81
CA PHE A 143 -9.67 -1.01 13.92
C PHE A 143 -10.55 -1.80 12.95
N THR A 144 -10.01 -2.86 12.35
CA THR A 144 -10.76 -3.76 11.47
C THR A 144 -11.91 -4.44 12.22
N ALA A 145 -11.67 -4.94 13.43
CA ALA A 145 -12.72 -5.52 14.26
C ALA A 145 -13.85 -4.51 14.57
N ALA A 146 -13.49 -3.26 14.88
CA ALA A 146 -14.45 -2.18 15.08
C ALA A 146 -15.22 -1.86 13.79
N CYS A 147 -14.58 -1.83 12.63
CA CYS A 147 -15.22 -1.61 11.33
C CYS A 147 -16.19 -2.76 10.99
N ILE A 148 -15.84 -4.00 11.28
CA ILE A 148 -16.74 -5.15 11.07
C ILE A 148 -17.96 -5.07 11.99
N ALA A 149 -17.73 -4.73 13.27
CA ALA A 149 -18.81 -4.66 14.26
C ALA A 149 -19.78 -3.49 14.02
N LEU A 150 -19.23 -2.32 13.69
CA LEU A 150 -19.99 -1.07 13.54
C LEU A 150 -20.31 -0.74 12.08
N GLY A 151 -19.67 -1.41 11.13
CA GLY A 151 -19.75 -1.10 9.70
C GLY A 151 -21.18 -1.13 9.15
N GLY A 152 -22.02 -2.05 9.62
CA GLY A 152 -23.43 -2.08 9.26
C GLY A 152 -24.15 -0.77 9.61
N TYR A 153 -23.99 -0.28 10.83
CA TYR A 153 -24.58 0.98 11.29
C TYR A 153 -24.01 2.20 10.56
N LEU A 154 -22.70 2.21 10.31
CA LEU A 154 -22.03 3.28 9.57
C LEU A 154 -22.50 3.36 8.12
N LEU A 155 -22.68 2.21 7.46
CA LEU A 155 -23.16 2.14 6.09
C LEU A 155 -24.65 2.57 5.99
N ASP A 156 -25.46 2.32 7.02
CA ASP A 156 -26.85 2.80 7.09
C ASP A 156 -26.95 4.31 7.28
N LEU A 157 -25.97 4.91 7.94
CA LEU A 157 -25.89 6.35 8.14
C LEU A 157 -25.49 7.10 6.85
N LEU A 158 -24.81 6.43 5.93
CA LEU A 158 -24.42 7.02 4.65
C LEU A 158 -25.57 6.92 3.64
N PRO A 159 -25.98 8.01 2.99
CA PRO A 159 -27.09 8.02 2.02
C PRO A 159 -26.68 7.40 0.67
N LEU A 160 -25.98 6.28 0.69
CA LEU A 160 -25.43 5.62 -0.49
C LEU A 160 -26.26 4.40 -0.96
N GLY A 161 -27.39 4.12 -0.30
CA GLY A 161 -28.30 3.04 -0.71
C GLY A 161 -27.71 1.64 -0.62
N PHE A 162 -26.91 1.36 0.41
CA PHE A 162 -26.33 0.03 0.61
C PHE A 162 -27.41 -1.04 0.83
N ASN A 163 -27.32 -2.13 0.07
CA ASN A 163 -28.15 -3.30 0.24
C ASN A 163 -27.41 -4.42 1.03
N GLU A 164 -28.12 -5.49 1.37
CA GLU A 164 -27.56 -6.62 2.12
C GLU A 164 -26.34 -7.27 1.43
N ILE A 165 -26.35 -7.34 0.10
CA ILE A 165 -25.26 -7.92 -0.69
C ILE A 165 -23.98 -7.06 -0.54
N MET A 166 -24.12 -5.74 -0.65
CA MET A 166 -22.99 -4.79 -0.49
C MET A 166 -22.43 -4.83 0.93
N ARG A 167 -23.28 -4.99 1.95
CA ARG A 167 -22.86 -5.17 3.35
C ARG A 167 -22.11 -6.49 3.53
N GLY A 168 -22.55 -7.54 2.85
CA GLY A 168 -21.85 -8.82 2.81
C GLY A 168 -20.43 -8.66 2.27
N TYR A 169 -20.27 -8.03 1.12
CA TYR A 169 -18.94 -7.76 0.54
C TYR A 169 -18.06 -6.92 1.45
N PHE A 170 -18.58 -5.86 2.05
CA PHE A 170 -17.80 -5.04 2.99
C PHE A 170 -17.26 -5.82 4.19
N ARG A 171 -18.00 -6.81 4.69
CA ARG A 171 -17.57 -7.64 5.82
C ARG A 171 -16.56 -8.72 5.44
N THR A 172 -16.53 -9.12 4.18
CA THR A 172 -15.66 -10.20 3.70
C THR A 172 -14.34 -9.70 3.08
N LEU A 173 -14.27 -8.46 2.68
CA LEU A 173 -13.08 -7.78 2.14
C LEU A 173 -12.26 -7.14 3.24
#